data_ff9465aace91bc4cf720c92c0fe409ed
#
_entry.id   ff9465aace91bc4cf720c92c0fe409ed
#
_cell.length_a   1.000
_cell.length_b   1.000
_cell.length_c   1.000
_cell.angle_alpha   90.00
_cell.angle_beta   90.00
_cell.angle_gamma   90.00
#
_symmetry.space_group_name_H-M   'P 1'
#
loop_
_entity.id
_entity.type
_entity.pdbx_description
1 polymer ?
#
loop_
_entity_poly.entity_id
_entity_poly.type
_entity_poly.pdbx_seq_one_letter_code
_entity_poly.pdbx_strand_id
1 'polypeptide(L)'
;MSDAQHHRLIILGSGPAGYTAAVYAARANLKPVVITGIEPGGQLTTTTEVDNWPGDVEGLQGPDLMVRMQQHAERFETEIVYDHIHTVNIKDRPFVLEGDSGTYTCDALIIATGASAMYLGLESEQAFMGKGVSACATCDGFFYRGQKVAVIGGGNTAVEEALYLSNIAEEVVLVHRRDKLRAEKILQDKLLAKDNIKVMWDHTLDEVLGDDSGVTGMRVKSTKDDTTENVELQGVFIAIGHKPNTDIFQGQLDMNNGYIKIKRGLEGNATATSV
;
A
#
# COMPACT_ATOMS: atom_id res chain seq x y z
N MET A 1 37.35 2.82 -0.06
CA MET A 1 36.19 2.09 0.44
C MET A 1 35.75 2.84 1.67
N SER A 2 34.59 3.45 1.71
CA SER A 2 34.06 4.06 2.94
C SER A 2 33.89 2.94 3.97
N ASP A 3 34.40 3.14 5.20
CA ASP A 3 34.20 2.19 6.28
C ASP A 3 32.69 1.96 6.46
N ALA A 4 32.28 0.70 6.50
CA ALA A 4 30.87 0.35 6.71
C ALA A 4 30.42 0.84 8.10
N GLN A 5 29.32 1.55 8.16
CA GLN A 5 28.76 2.00 9.44
C GLN A 5 28.03 0.84 10.12
N HIS A 6 28.47 0.47 11.31
CA HIS A 6 27.86 -0.64 12.06
C HIS A 6 26.84 -0.14 13.07
N HIS A 7 25.65 -0.76 13.05
CA HIS A 7 24.56 -0.47 13.96
C HIS A 7 24.05 -1.75 14.63
N ARG A 8 23.65 -1.67 15.88
CA ARG A 8 23.06 -2.80 16.59
C ARG A 8 21.74 -3.26 15.96
N LEU A 9 20.92 -2.31 15.52
CA LEU A 9 19.61 -2.54 14.93
C LEU A 9 19.35 -1.55 13.79
N ILE A 10 19.07 -2.05 12.60
CA ILE A 10 18.56 -1.25 11.50
C ILE A 10 17.06 -1.58 11.28
N ILE A 11 16.29 -0.55 11.05
CA ILE A 11 14.89 -0.63 10.60
C ILE A 11 14.87 -0.12 9.16
N LEU A 12 14.53 -0.97 8.22
CA LEU A 12 14.49 -0.62 6.81
C LEU A 12 13.05 -0.27 6.38
N GLY A 13 12.85 1.00 6.11
CA GLY A 13 11.56 1.61 5.76
C GLY A 13 11.04 2.54 6.85
N SER A 14 10.55 3.71 6.43
CA SER A 14 10.10 4.82 7.28
C SER A 14 8.58 5.03 7.26
N GLY A 15 7.83 4.05 6.79
CA GLY A 15 6.36 4.07 6.92
C GLY A 15 5.90 3.92 8.37
N PRO A 16 4.58 3.89 8.63
CA PRO A 16 4.02 3.76 9.98
C PRO A 16 4.59 2.58 10.77
N ALA A 17 4.82 1.45 10.11
CA ALA A 17 5.41 0.27 10.73
C ALA A 17 6.85 0.51 11.19
N GLY A 18 7.66 1.17 10.34
CA GLY A 18 9.06 1.48 10.64
C GLY A 18 9.20 2.44 11.81
N TYR A 19 8.50 3.56 11.79
CA TYR A 19 8.54 4.53 12.90
C TYR A 19 7.95 3.94 14.19
N THR A 20 6.90 3.13 14.12
CA THR A 20 6.38 2.43 15.30
C THR A 20 7.43 1.50 15.89
N ALA A 21 8.09 0.69 15.06
CA ALA A 21 9.18 -0.19 15.49
C ALA A 21 10.33 0.61 16.12
N ALA A 22 10.68 1.76 15.54
CA ALA A 22 11.72 2.64 16.03
C ALA A 22 11.43 3.16 17.44
N VAL A 23 10.21 3.65 17.69
CA VAL A 23 9.78 4.11 19.03
C VAL A 23 9.96 3.01 20.07
N TYR A 24 9.48 1.81 19.79
CA TYR A 24 9.57 0.71 20.76
C TYR A 24 11.01 0.21 20.94
N ALA A 25 11.79 0.10 19.87
CA ALA A 25 13.17 -0.31 19.94
C ALA A 25 14.05 0.70 20.70
N ALA A 26 13.85 2.00 20.46
CA ALA A 26 14.55 3.06 21.17
C ALA A 26 14.20 3.06 22.68
N ARG A 27 12.93 2.91 23.02
CA ARG A 27 12.48 2.77 24.42
C ARG A 27 13.05 1.52 25.11
N ALA A 28 13.38 0.48 24.34
CA ALA A 28 14.09 -0.72 24.84
C ALA A 28 15.62 -0.53 24.85
N ASN A 29 16.13 0.68 24.63
CA ASN A 29 17.56 1.02 24.60
C ASN A 29 18.36 0.22 23.54
N LEU A 30 17.73 -0.08 22.39
CA LEU A 30 18.38 -0.79 21.29
C LEU A 30 19.12 0.15 20.34
N LYS A 31 18.97 1.47 20.48
CA LYS A 31 19.55 2.50 19.62
C LYS A 31 19.34 2.21 18.13
N PRO A 32 18.07 2.15 17.68
CA PRO A 32 17.76 1.81 16.31
C PRO A 32 18.17 2.94 15.35
N VAL A 33 18.51 2.54 14.12
CA VAL A 33 18.64 3.44 12.97
C VAL A 33 17.54 3.10 11.98
N VAL A 34 16.80 4.11 11.51
CA VAL A 34 15.81 3.97 10.43
C VAL A 34 16.44 4.41 9.12
N ILE A 35 16.46 3.55 8.12
CA ILE A 35 16.83 3.90 6.74
C ILE A 35 15.53 4.07 5.94
N THR A 36 15.32 5.29 5.40
CA THR A 36 13.99 5.72 4.94
C THR A 36 13.52 5.08 3.64
N GLY A 37 14.42 4.80 2.72
CA GLY A 37 14.10 4.51 1.32
C GLY A 37 13.96 5.79 0.48
N ILE A 38 13.45 5.65 -0.75
CA ILE A 38 13.29 6.74 -1.73
C ILE A 38 12.22 7.74 -1.25
N GLU A 39 11.15 7.25 -0.62
CA GLU A 39 10.00 8.04 -0.17
C GLU A 39 9.94 8.05 1.37
N PRO A 40 10.60 9.00 2.05
CA PRO A 40 10.52 9.12 3.51
C PRO A 40 9.08 9.29 3.98
N GLY A 41 8.64 8.45 4.92
CA GLY A 41 7.26 8.40 5.39
C GLY A 41 6.37 7.40 4.63
N GLY A 42 6.81 6.93 3.46
CA GLY A 42 6.09 5.91 2.67
C GLY A 42 4.77 6.42 2.10
N GLN A 43 3.86 5.51 1.77
CA GLN A 43 2.65 5.81 1.00
C GLN A 43 1.69 6.82 1.65
N LEU A 44 1.69 6.96 2.97
CA LEU A 44 0.83 7.95 3.63
C LEU A 44 1.22 9.40 3.29
N THR A 45 2.44 9.64 2.83
CA THR A 45 2.85 11.00 2.40
C THR A 45 2.13 11.48 1.13
N THR A 46 1.53 10.57 0.37
CA THR A 46 0.75 10.87 -0.84
C THR A 46 -0.77 10.83 -0.59
N THR A 47 -1.19 10.50 0.63
CA THR A 47 -2.60 10.46 1.04
C THR A 47 -3.02 11.81 1.60
N THR A 48 -4.27 12.21 1.35
CA THR A 48 -4.88 13.41 1.92
C THR A 48 -5.31 13.15 3.37
N GLU A 49 -6.59 13.11 3.66
CA GLU A 49 -7.09 12.87 5.02
C GLU A 49 -6.96 11.40 5.44
N VAL A 50 -6.61 11.17 6.71
CA VAL A 50 -6.45 9.84 7.32
C VAL A 50 -7.44 9.69 8.48
N ASP A 51 -8.71 9.56 8.14
CA ASP A 51 -9.82 9.49 9.09
C ASP A 51 -9.86 8.20 9.93
N ASN A 52 -9.16 7.17 9.45
CA ASN A 52 -9.09 5.87 10.14
C ASN A 52 -7.90 5.73 11.10
N TRP A 53 -7.12 6.81 11.32
CA TRP A 53 -6.07 6.82 12.33
C TRP A 53 -6.65 7.14 13.71
N PRO A 54 -6.64 6.21 14.68
CA PRO A 54 -7.21 6.45 15.99
C PRO A 54 -6.36 7.45 16.78
N GLY A 55 -7.02 8.39 17.45
CA GLY A 55 -6.37 9.41 18.29
C GLY A 55 -6.37 10.81 17.71
N ASP A 56 -6.75 10.97 16.45
CA ASP A 56 -7.06 12.27 15.86
C ASP A 56 -8.56 12.37 15.54
N VAL A 57 -9.14 13.54 15.76
CA VAL A 57 -10.60 13.73 15.70
C VAL A 57 -11.05 14.00 14.28
N GLU A 58 -10.35 14.88 13.57
CA GLU A 58 -10.67 15.28 12.19
C GLU A 58 -9.49 15.97 11.52
N GLY A 59 -9.45 15.93 10.19
CA GLY A 59 -8.55 16.74 9.36
C GLY A 59 -7.08 16.34 9.37
N LEU A 60 -6.73 15.18 9.90
CA LEU A 60 -5.34 14.71 9.89
C LEU A 60 -4.91 14.36 8.46
N GLN A 61 -3.91 15.07 7.95
CA GLN A 61 -3.32 14.80 6.64
C GLN A 61 -2.24 13.72 6.76
N GLY A 62 -2.12 12.86 5.73
CA GLY A 62 -1.11 11.79 5.71
C GLY A 62 0.32 12.30 5.90
N PRO A 63 0.78 13.37 5.19
CA PRO A 63 2.10 13.96 5.41
C PRO A 63 2.31 14.41 6.86
N ASP A 64 1.32 15.06 7.48
CA ASP A 64 1.42 15.57 8.86
C ASP A 64 1.51 14.40 9.87
N LEU A 65 0.76 13.31 9.63
CA LEU A 65 0.88 12.10 10.44
C LEU A 65 2.30 11.55 10.37
N MET A 66 2.88 11.46 9.18
CA MET A 66 4.22 10.88 9.01
C MET A 66 5.31 11.76 9.62
N VAL A 67 5.18 13.10 9.55
CA VAL A 67 6.07 14.02 10.26
C VAL A 67 5.97 13.81 11.79
N ARG A 68 4.76 13.68 12.34
CA ARG A 68 4.55 13.43 13.78
C ARG A 68 5.14 12.08 14.22
N MET A 69 5.01 11.03 13.38
CA MET A 69 5.58 9.71 13.67
C MET A 69 7.11 9.74 13.65
N GLN A 70 7.71 10.45 12.69
CA GLN A 70 9.15 10.68 12.63
C GLN A 70 9.64 11.40 13.88
N GLN A 71 9.05 12.55 14.23
CA GLN A 71 9.39 13.34 15.42
C GLN A 71 9.25 12.50 16.71
N HIS A 72 8.27 11.61 16.76
CA HIS A 72 8.11 10.71 17.88
C HIS A 72 9.27 9.70 18.00
N ALA A 73 9.77 9.18 16.89
CA ALA A 73 10.93 8.30 16.89
C ALA A 73 12.21 9.08 17.27
N GLU A 74 12.43 10.25 16.70
CA GLU A 74 13.56 11.14 16.99
C GLU A 74 13.59 11.60 18.47
N ARG A 75 12.42 11.80 19.09
CA ARG A 75 12.32 12.13 20.53
C ARG A 75 13.02 11.10 21.42
N PHE A 76 13.11 9.85 20.98
CA PHE A 76 13.80 8.77 21.67
C PHE A 76 15.20 8.49 21.08
N GLU A 77 15.81 9.50 20.46
CA GLU A 77 17.16 9.44 19.91
C GLU A 77 17.32 8.38 18.79
N THR A 78 16.25 8.08 18.04
CA THR A 78 16.34 7.28 16.82
C THR A 78 17.05 8.11 15.75
N GLU A 79 18.11 7.56 15.19
CA GLU A 79 18.79 8.13 14.02
C GLU A 79 17.98 7.85 12.75
N ILE A 80 17.75 8.87 11.92
CA ILE A 80 17.09 8.75 10.63
C ILE A 80 18.11 8.98 9.52
N VAL A 81 18.31 7.94 8.70
CA VAL A 81 19.23 7.97 7.56
C VAL A 81 18.42 8.02 6.27
N TYR A 82 18.63 9.08 5.50
CA TYR A 82 17.98 9.28 4.20
C TYR A 82 18.82 8.61 3.13
N ASP A 83 18.56 7.32 2.90
CA ASP A 83 19.25 6.53 1.90
C ASP A 83 18.31 5.46 1.33
N HIS A 84 18.60 4.99 0.13
CA HIS A 84 17.89 3.90 -0.54
C HIS A 84 18.76 2.66 -0.60
N ILE A 85 18.33 1.58 0.04
CA ILE A 85 19.02 0.30 0.02
C ILE A 85 18.60 -0.49 -1.22
N HIS A 86 19.56 -0.83 -2.06
CA HIS A 86 19.37 -1.60 -3.30
C HIS A 86 19.87 -3.03 -3.20
N THR A 87 20.74 -3.36 -2.23
CA THR A 87 21.27 -4.72 -2.03
C THR A 87 21.34 -5.04 -0.55
N VAL A 88 21.03 -6.27 -0.20
CA VAL A 88 21.21 -6.79 1.16
C VAL A 88 21.93 -8.14 1.14
N ASN A 89 22.72 -8.42 2.15
CA ASN A 89 23.24 -9.76 2.45
C ASN A 89 22.92 -10.08 3.92
N ILE A 90 21.95 -11.01 4.10
CA ILE A 90 21.44 -11.39 5.41
C ILE A 90 21.66 -12.87 5.72
N LYS A 91 22.57 -13.52 5.00
CA LYS A 91 22.94 -14.94 5.21
C LYS A 91 23.77 -15.12 6.48
N ASP A 92 24.68 -14.20 6.71
CA ASP A 92 25.62 -14.22 7.83
C ASP A 92 25.58 -12.90 8.60
N ARG A 93 25.90 -12.94 9.90
CA ARG A 93 26.00 -11.73 10.73
C ARG A 93 27.44 -11.24 10.80
N PRO A 94 27.66 -9.91 10.85
CA PRO A 94 26.64 -8.86 10.75
C PRO A 94 26.00 -8.82 9.37
N PHE A 95 24.69 -8.50 9.31
CA PHE A 95 23.99 -8.29 8.06
C PHE A 95 24.56 -7.07 7.35
N VAL A 96 24.58 -7.10 6.02
CA VAL A 96 25.15 -6.02 5.18
C VAL A 96 24.06 -5.44 4.30
N LEU A 97 23.95 -4.11 4.27
CA LEU A 97 23.04 -3.36 3.43
C LEU A 97 23.86 -2.35 2.61
N GLU A 98 23.65 -2.35 1.30
CA GLU A 98 24.32 -1.42 0.39
C GLU A 98 23.28 -0.42 -0.13
N GLY A 99 23.53 0.85 0.12
CA GLY A 99 22.70 1.97 -0.29
C GLY A 99 23.40 2.89 -1.28
N ASP A 100 22.69 3.90 -1.76
CA ASP A 100 23.21 4.91 -2.69
C ASP A 100 24.30 5.77 -2.03
N SER A 101 24.21 6.00 -0.72
CA SER A 101 25.11 6.86 0.05
C SER A 101 26.20 6.09 0.79
N GLY A 102 26.05 4.78 1.00
CA GLY A 102 27.05 3.99 1.73
C GLY A 102 26.69 2.56 2.01
N THR A 103 27.54 1.92 2.79
CA THR A 103 27.35 0.54 3.26
C THR A 103 27.09 0.54 4.76
N TYR A 104 26.08 -0.19 5.17
CA TYR A 104 25.66 -0.33 6.55
C TYR A 104 25.73 -1.79 6.98
N THR A 105 26.07 -2.03 8.24
CA THR A 105 26.02 -3.38 8.81
C THR A 105 25.20 -3.39 10.09
N CYS A 106 24.56 -4.51 10.40
CA CYS A 106 23.80 -4.61 11.65
C CYS A 106 23.77 -6.04 12.22
N ASP A 107 23.54 -6.12 13.54
CA ASP A 107 23.31 -7.39 14.23
C ASP A 107 21.89 -7.91 14.02
N ALA A 108 20.92 -6.99 13.91
CA ALA A 108 19.51 -7.30 13.66
C ALA A 108 18.90 -6.32 12.67
N LEU A 109 17.94 -6.81 11.87
CA LEU A 109 17.22 -6.05 10.85
C LEU A 109 15.72 -6.19 11.05
N ILE A 110 15.01 -5.06 11.10
CA ILE A 110 13.54 -5.02 10.98
C ILE A 110 13.20 -4.58 9.55
N ILE A 111 12.47 -5.42 8.82
CA ILE A 111 12.01 -5.15 7.47
C ILE A 111 10.62 -4.50 7.56
N ALA A 112 10.54 -3.23 7.20
CA ALA A 112 9.31 -2.42 7.21
C ALA A 112 9.10 -1.70 5.87
N THR A 113 9.53 -2.34 4.78
CA THR A 113 9.56 -1.78 3.42
C THR A 113 8.18 -1.63 2.76
N GLY A 114 7.13 -2.17 3.38
CA GLY A 114 5.75 -2.02 2.93
C GLY A 114 5.47 -2.72 1.59
N ALA A 115 4.43 -2.24 0.94
CA ALA A 115 4.00 -2.68 -0.39
C ALA A 115 3.46 -1.49 -1.16
N SER A 116 3.65 -1.48 -2.47
CA SER A 116 3.15 -0.44 -3.36
C SER A 116 1.86 -0.90 -4.04
N ALA A 117 0.85 -0.05 -4.08
CA ALA A 117 -0.35 -0.31 -4.84
C ALA A 117 -0.01 -0.45 -6.33
N MET A 118 -0.65 -1.40 -7.00
CA MET A 118 -0.50 -1.55 -8.45
C MET A 118 -1.56 -0.72 -9.16
N TYR A 119 -1.11 -0.01 -10.20
CA TYR A 119 -1.95 0.75 -11.11
C TYR A 119 -1.87 0.14 -12.52
N LEU A 120 -2.79 0.52 -13.40
CA LEU A 120 -2.79 0.06 -14.80
C LEU A 120 -1.72 0.78 -15.65
N GLY A 121 -1.21 1.91 -15.16
CA GLY A 121 -0.21 2.72 -15.86
C GLY A 121 -0.81 3.68 -16.88
N LEU A 122 -2.07 4.04 -16.75
CA LEU A 122 -2.73 5.02 -17.59
C LEU A 122 -2.34 6.44 -17.15
N GLU A 123 -2.07 7.32 -18.11
CA GLU A 123 -1.80 8.74 -17.82
C GLU A 123 -2.95 9.39 -17.04
N SER A 124 -4.19 9.01 -17.36
CA SER A 124 -5.39 9.50 -16.69
C SER A 124 -5.50 9.03 -15.22
N GLU A 125 -5.00 7.83 -14.87
CA GLU A 125 -4.91 7.43 -13.45
C GLU A 125 -4.03 8.40 -12.67
N GLN A 126 -2.87 8.76 -13.24
CA GLN A 126 -1.92 9.65 -12.61
C GLN A 126 -2.45 11.10 -12.49
N ALA A 127 -3.16 11.58 -13.51
CA ALA A 127 -3.74 12.92 -13.54
C ALA A 127 -4.81 13.13 -12.46
N PHE A 128 -5.56 12.08 -12.13
CA PHE A 128 -6.65 12.13 -11.16
C PHE A 128 -6.33 11.43 -9.82
N MET A 129 -5.08 11.04 -9.59
CA MET A 129 -4.67 10.47 -8.30
C MET A 129 -4.91 11.46 -7.16
N GLY A 130 -5.63 11.05 -6.11
CA GLY A 130 -6.09 11.92 -5.01
C GLY A 130 -7.20 12.91 -5.40
N LYS A 131 -7.67 12.89 -6.66
CA LYS A 131 -8.78 13.71 -7.16
C LYS A 131 -9.91 12.86 -7.76
N GLY A 132 -10.09 11.66 -7.25
CA GLY A 132 -11.09 10.71 -7.71
C GLY A 132 -10.52 9.34 -8.06
N VAL A 133 -9.21 9.18 -8.25
CA VAL A 133 -8.54 7.88 -8.38
C VAL A 133 -7.85 7.52 -7.06
N SER A 134 -8.15 6.32 -6.56
CA SER A 134 -7.58 5.76 -5.35
C SER A 134 -7.25 4.26 -5.52
N ALA A 135 -6.42 3.71 -4.66
CA ALA A 135 -6.17 2.27 -4.55
C ALA A 135 -6.49 1.73 -3.13
N CYS A 136 -7.31 2.47 -2.35
CA CYS A 136 -7.65 2.12 -0.99
C CYS A 136 -9.09 2.55 -0.66
N ALA A 137 -10.05 1.64 -0.76
CA ALA A 137 -11.45 1.94 -0.46
C ALA A 137 -11.69 2.29 1.01
N THR A 138 -10.94 1.69 1.94
CA THR A 138 -11.06 1.98 3.38
C THR A 138 -10.46 3.34 3.76
N CYS A 139 -9.53 3.87 2.95
CA CYS A 139 -8.94 5.18 3.16
C CYS A 139 -9.88 6.28 2.63
N ASP A 140 -10.29 6.16 1.36
CA ASP A 140 -10.91 7.25 0.61
C ASP A 140 -12.42 7.06 0.35
N GLY A 141 -12.95 5.87 0.62
CA GLY A 141 -14.33 5.51 0.29
C GLY A 141 -15.38 6.41 0.95
N PHE A 142 -15.08 6.96 2.14
CA PHE A 142 -16.00 7.83 2.85
C PHE A 142 -16.32 9.13 2.10
N PHE A 143 -15.35 9.66 1.32
CA PHE A 143 -15.54 10.88 0.52
C PHE A 143 -16.57 10.72 -0.60
N TYR A 144 -16.90 9.46 -0.95
CA TYR A 144 -17.86 9.12 -2.01
C TYR A 144 -19.22 8.67 -1.48
N ARG A 145 -19.56 9.07 -0.24
CA ARG A 145 -20.86 8.73 0.35
C ARG A 145 -22.03 9.23 -0.51
N GLY A 146 -22.92 8.30 -0.88
CA GLY A 146 -24.09 8.60 -1.71
C GLY A 146 -23.76 8.95 -3.16
N GLN A 147 -22.53 8.65 -3.61
CA GLN A 147 -22.09 8.86 -4.99
C GLN A 147 -21.90 7.52 -5.70
N LYS A 148 -21.76 7.57 -7.02
CA LYS A 148 -21.45 6.42 -7.83
C LYS A 148 -19.93 6.28 -7.99
N VAL A 149 -19.41 5.07 -7.79
CA VAL A 149 -17.97 4.76 -7.88
C VAL A 149 -17.73 3.50 -8.70
N ALA A 150 -16.50 3.36 -9.20
CA ALA A 150 -16.04 2.13 -9.81
C ALA A 150 -14.95 1.45 -8.99
N VAL A 151 -14.88 0.12 -9.07
CA VAL A 151 -13.76 -0.70 -8.60
C VAL A 151 -13.22 -1.47 -9.79
N ILE A 152 -11.92 -1.36 -10.04
CA ILE A 152 -11.25 -2.03 -11.15
C ILE A 152 -10.49 -3.24 -10.61
N GLY A 153 -10.92 -4.45 -10.99
CA GLY A 153 -10.26 -5.66 -10.52
C GLY A 153 -11.15 -6.91 -10.60
N GLY A 154 -10.81 -7.95 -9.83
CA GLY A 154 -11.60 -9.20 -9.82
C GLY A 154 -10.99 -10.30 -8.94
N GLY A 155 -9.99 -9.97 -8.13
CA GLY A 155 -9.49 -10.79 -7.03
C GLY A 155 -10.20 -10.49 -5.72
N ASN A 156 -9.75 -11.10 -4.61
CA ASN A 156 -10.31 -10.88 -3.27
C ASN A 156 -10.35 -9.39 -2.92
N THR A 157 -9.24 -8.67 -3.09
CA THR A 157 -9.15 -7.23 -2.80
C THR A 157 -10.25 -6.44 -3.51
N ALA A 158 -10.44 -6.64 -4.82
CA ALA A 158 -11.45 -5.90 -5.57
C ALA A 158 -12.88 -6.19 -5.08
N VAL A 159 -13.17 -7.45 -4.74
CA VAL A 159 -14.49 -7.84 -4.23
C VAL A 159 -14.71 -7.30 -2.81
N GLU A 160 -13.70 -7.35 -1.95
CA GLU A 160 -13.75 -6.79 -0.60
C GLU A 160 -13.94 -5.27 -0.61
N GLU A 161 -13.21 -4.56 -1.47
CA GLU A 161 -13.36 -3.11 -1.65
C GLU A 161 -14.74 -2.73 -2.21
N ALA A 162 -15.24 -3.48 -3.22
CA ALA A 162 -16.58 -3.25 -3.74
C ALA A 162 -17.68 -3.49 -2.68
N LEU A 163 -17.53 -4.53 -1.86
CA LEU A 163 -18.43 -4.81 -0.74
C LEU A 163 -18.37 -3.70 0.33
N TYR A 164 -17.16 -3.21 0.64
CA TYR A 164 -16.99 -2.10 1.57
C TYR A 164 -17.67 -0.84 1.04
N LEU A 165 -17.36 -0.44 -0.20
CA LEU A 165 -17.94 0.75 -0.84
C LEU A 165 -19.45 0.64 -1.00
N SER A 166 -20.00 -0.55 -1.19
CA SER A 166 -21.47 -0.73 -1.30
C SER A 166 -22.27 -0.30 -0.06
N ASN A 167 -21.60 -0.19 1.10
CA ASN A 167 -22.24 0.30 2.32
C ASN A 167 -22.18 1.84 2.44
N ILE A 168 -21.45 2.51 1.56
CA ILE A 168 -21.18 3.95 1.63
C ILE A 168 -21.70 4.66 0.38
N ALA A 169 -21.36 4.14 -0.79
CA ALA A 169 -21.72 4.68 -2.10
C ALA A 169 -23.17 4.36 -2.47
N GLU A 170 -23.76 5.16 -3.35
CA GLU A 170 -25.08 4.90 -3.94
C GLU A 170 -25.03 3.67 -4.86
N GLU A 171 -24.04 3.61 -5.75
CA GLU A 171 -23.82 2.50 -6.68
C GLU A 171 -22.31 2.22 -6.81
N VAL A 172 -21.96 0.95 -6.88
CA VAL A 172 -20.60 0.48 -7.16
C VAL A 172 -20.59 -0.29 -8.48
N VAL A 173 -19.74 0.14 -9.41
CA VAL A 173 -19.50 -0.57 -10.68
C VAL A 173 -18.19 -1.34 -10.58
N LEU A 174 -18.25 -2.67 -10.47
CA LEU A 174 -17.06 -3.54 -10.52
C LEU A 174 -16.71 -3.87 -11.97
N VAL A 175 -15.59 -3.36 -12.46
CA VAL A 175 -15.11 -3.63 -13.82
C VAL A 175 -14.13 -4.78 -13.80
N HIS A 176 -14.44 -5.87 -14.52
CA HIS A 176 -13.59 -7.03 -14.61
C HIS A 176 -13.35 -7.48 -16.04
N ARG A 177 -12.07 -7.71 -16.38
CA ARG A 177 -11.60 -8.05 -17.75
C ARG A 177 -11.98 -9.44 -18.23
N ARG A 178 -12.67 -10.24 -17.44
CA ARG A 178 -13.09 -11.64 -17.75
C ARG A 178 -14.55 -11.83 -17.36
N ASP A 179 -15.08 -12.98 -17.74
CA ASP A 179 -16.43 -13.43 -17.40
C ASP A 179 -16.57 -14.08 -16.01
N LYS A 180 -15.46 -14.17 -15.24
CA LYS A 180 -15.38 -14.81 -13.92
C LYS A 180 -14.45 -14.08 -12.99
N LEU A 181 -14.87 -13.83 -11.76
CA LEU A 181 -14.02 -13.36 -10.68
C LEU A 181 -13.03 -14.44 -10.24
N ARG A 182 -11.89 -14.02 -9.73
CA ARG A 182 -10.87 -14.90 -9.11
C ARG A 182 -10.96 -14.90 -7.59
N ALA A 183 -11.83 -14.08 -7.02
CA ALA A 183 -12.09 -14.02 -5.60
C ALA A 183 -12.64 -15.34 -5.06
N GLU A 184 -12.57 -15.55 -3.75
CA GLU A 184 -13.17 -16.69 -3.06
C GLU A 184 -14.68 -16.74 -3.29
N LYS A 185 -15.24 -17.94 -3.41
CA LYS A 185 -16.65 -18.15 -3.73
C LYS A 185 -17.59 -17.42 -2.76
N ILE A 186 -17.27 -17.45 -1.47
CA ILE A 186 -18.07 -16.79 -0.43
C ILE A 186 -18.14 -15.27 -0.61
N LEU A 187 -17.04 -14.66 -1.08
CA LEU A 187 -16.99 -13.23 -1.37
C LEU A 187 -17.78 -12.89 -2.63
N GLN A 188 -17.67 -13.75 -3.67
CA GLN A 188 -18.46 -13.59 -4.89
C GLN A 188 -19.96 -13.66 -4.61
N ASP A 189 -20.41 -14.63 -3.80
CA ASP A 189 -21.83 -14.78 -3.45
C ASP A 189 -22.37 -13.57 -2.69
N LYS A 190 -21.57 -13.01 -1.76
CA LYS A 190 -21.92 -11.78 -1.06
C LYS A 190 -22.01 -10.57 -1.99
N LEU A 191 -21.07 -10.44 -2.92
CA LEU A 191 -21.04 -9.34 -3.88
C LEU A 191 -22.24 -9.38 -4.82
N LEU A 192 -22.53 -10.56 -5.39
CA LEU A 192 -23.63 -10.74 -6.34
C LEU A 192 -25.01 -10.63 -5.69
N ALA A 193 -25.10 -10.73 -4.36
CA ALA A 193 -26.32 -10.52 -3.59
C ALA A 193 -26.60 -9.03 -3.26
N LYS A 194 -25.69 -8.12 -3.60
CA LYS A 194 -25.84 -6.68 -3.34
C LYS A 194 -26.57 -5.99 -4.51
N ASP A 195 -27.69 -5.34 -4.22
CA ASP A 195 -28.53 -4.67 -5.23
C ASP A 195 -27.84 -3.44 -5.87
N ASN A 196 -26.93 -2.80 -5.12
CA ASN A 196 -26.22 -1.60 -5.54
C ASN A 196 -24.80 -1.88 -6.09
N ILE A 197 -24.44 -3.14 -6.33
CA ILE A 197 -23.23 -3.49 -7.04
C ILE A 197 -23.57 -4.01 -8.44
N LYS A 198 -23.03 -3.39 -9.47
CA LYS A 198 -23.14 -3.82 -10.86
C LYS A 198 -21.81 -4.33 -11.35
N VAL A 199 -21.77 -5.50 -11.97
CA VAL A 199 -20.53 -6.05 -12.53
C VAL A 199 -20.51 -5.87 -14.04
N MET A 200 -19.50 -5.15 -14.52
CA MET A 200 -19.16 -5.03 -15.94
C MET A 200 -18.14 -6.10 -16.29
N TRP A 201 -18.65 -7.20 -16.82
CA TRP A 201 -17.82 -8.31 -17.29
C TRP A 201 -17.15 -8.00 -18.63
N ASP A 202 -15.99 -8.61 -18.86
CA ASP A 202 -15.25 -8.52 -20.13
C ASP A 202 -14.90 -7.08 -20.52
N HIS A 203 -14.65 -6.22 -19.51
CA HIS A 203 -14.24 -4.82 -19.71
C HIS A 203 -12.96 -4.50 -18.95
N THR A 204 -12.20 -3.57 -19.49
CA THR A 204 -11.05 -2.93 -18.85
C THR A 204 -11.28 -1.44 -18.74
N LEU A 205 -10.67 -0.80 -17.75
CA LEU A 205 -10.55 0.66 -17.75
C LEU A 205 -9.66 1.09 -18.92
N ASP A 206 -10.18 1.99 -19.77
CA ASP A 206 -9.45 2.57 -20.89
C ASP A 206 -8.94 3.96 -20.56
N GLU A 207 -9.78 4.78 -19.90
CA GLU A 207 -9.43 6.12 -19.48
C GLU A 207 -10.28 6.57 -18.29
N VAL A 208 -9.68 7.30 -17.34
CA VAL A 208 -10.43 8.05 -16.33
C VAL A 208 -10.77 9.42 -16.91
N LEU A 209 -12.03 9.81 -16.81
CA LEU A 209 -12.56 11.07 -17.33
C LEU A 209 -12.78 12.03 -16.17
N GLY A 210 -12.48 13.30 -16.38
CA GLY A 210 -12.66 14.31 -15.35
C GLY A 210 -12.33 15.71 -15.85
N ASP A 211 -12.42 16.65 -14.91
CA ASP A 211 -12.09 18.06 -15.12
C ASP A 211 -11.27 18.60 -13.94
N ASP A 212 -11.15 19.90 -13.80
CA ASP A 212 -10.39 20.56 -12.73
C ASP A 212 -10.93 20.22 -11.32
N SER A 213 -12.20 19.80 -11.21
CA SER A 213 -12.85 19.43 -9.95
C SER A 213 -12.59 17.97 -9.55
N GLY A 214 -12.09 17.14 -10.45
CA GLY A 214 -11.79 15.73 -10.25
C GLY A 214 -12.47 14.80 -11.24
N VAL A 215 -12.64 13.53 -10.85
CA VAL A 215 -13.25 12.49 -11.68
C VAL A 215 -14.75 12.76 -11.90
N THR A 216 -15.19 12.74 -13.15
CA THR A 216 -16.59 12.83 -13.56
C THR A 216 -17.10 11.55 -14.24
N GLY A 217 -16.19 10.62 -14.56
CA GLY A 217 -16.52 9.36 -15.21
C GLY A 217 -15.31 8.52 -15.54
N MET A 218 -15.57 7.43 -16.23
CA MET A 218 -14.55 6.59 -16.83
C MET A 218 -14.97 6.13 -18.21
N ARG A 219 -14.03 5.86 -19.08
CA ARG A 219 -14.25 5.11 -20.32
C ARG A 219 -13.76 3.67 -20.09
N VAL A 220 -14.62 2.72 -20.39
CA VAL A 220 -14.29 1.30 -20.37
C VAL A 220 -14.24 0.75 -21.77
N LYS A 221 -13.41 -0.28 -21.97
CA LYS A 221 -13.21 -0.95 -23.25
C LYS A 221 -13.56 -2.43 -23.12
N SER A 222 -14.40 -2.93 -24.01
CA SER A 222 -14.74 -4.34 -24.11
C SER A 222 -13.53 -5.16 -24.56
N THR A 223 -13.28 -6.28 -23.88
CA THR A 223 -12.20 -7.22 -24.25
C THR A 223 -12.61 -8.18 -25.37
N LYS A 224 -13.87 -8.11 -25.83
CA LYS A 224 -14.42 -9.02 -26.87
C LYS A 224 -14.42 -8.39 -28.27
N ASP A 225 -14.74 -7.12 -28.35
CA ASP A 225 -14.98 -6.45 -29.63
C ASP A 225 -14.35 -5.04 -29.71
N ASP A 226 -13.54 -4.68 -28.71
CA ASP A 226 -12.87 -3.39 -28.61
C ASP A 226 -13.80 -2.16 -28.55
N THR A 227 -15.10 -2.35 -28.43
CA THR A 227 -16.04 -1.22 -28.25
C THR A 227 -15.79 -0.51 -26.93
N THR A 228 -16.04 0.79 -26.91
CA THR A 228 -15.88 1.61 -25.71
C THR A 228 -17.21 2.24 -25.29
N GLU A 229 -17.40 2.41 -23.98
CA GLU A 229 -18.52 3.16 -23.42
C GLU A 229 -18.06 4.03 -22.25
N ASN A 230 -18.74 5.16 -22.05
CA ASN A 230 -18.48 6.06 -20.96
C ASN A 230 -19.50 5.77 -19.82
N VAL A 231 -18.97 5.74 -18.60
CA VAL A 231 -19.75 5.56 -17.37
C VAL A 231 -19.56 6.78 -16.49
N GLU A 232 -20.62 7.50 -16.19
CA GLU A 232 -20.60 8.66 -15.28
C GLU A 232 -20.47 8.16 -13.83
N LEU A 233 -19.48 8.69 -13.09
CA LEU A 233 -19.19 8.38 -11.69
C LEU A 233 -18.20 9.40 -11.11
N GLN A 234 -17.99 9.39 -9.80
CA GLN A 234 -17.17 10.38 -9.09
C GLN A 234 -15.87 9.82 -8.55
N GLY A 235 -15.72 8.49 -8.50
CA GLY A 235 -14.49 7.87 -7.98
C GLY A 235 -14.16 6.55 -8.66
N VAL A 236 -12.87 6.29 -8.88
CA VAL A 236 -12.35 5.05 -9.47
C VAL A 236 -11.33 4.45 -8.52
N PHE A 237 -11.61 3.26 -7.99
CA PHE A 237 -10.75 2.51 -7.08
C PHE A 237 -10.01 1.41 -7.84
N ILE A 238 -8.69 1.52 -7.90
CA ILE A 238 -7.82 0.57 -8.61
C ILE A 238 -7.45 -0.57 -7.66
N ALA A 239 -8.12 -1.70 -7.78
CA ALA A 239 -8.02 -2.86 -6.87
C ALA A 239 -7.43 -4.09 -7.58
N ILE A 240 -6.30 -3.90 -8.29
CA ILE A 240 -5.62 -4.97 -9.03
C ILE A 240 -4.53 -5.68 -8.23
N GLY A 241 -4.30 -5.25 -6.99
CA GLY A 241 -3.38 -5.82 -6.02
C GLY A 241 -2.28 -4.87 -5.58
N HIS A 242 -1.38 -5.41 -4.73
CA HIS A 242 -0.21 -4.71 -4.23
C HIS A 242 1.05 -5.51 -4.56
N LYS A 243 2.15 -4.84 -4.84
CA LYS A 243 3.47 -5.44 -4.97
C LYS A 243 4.24 -5.17 -3.68
N PRO A 244 4.64 -6.21 -2.91
CA PRO A 244 5.49 -6.02 -1.74
C PRO A 244 6.89 -5.52 -2.15
N ASN A 245 7.44 -4.58 -1.37
CA ASN A 245 8.76 -3.99 -1.63
C ASN A 245 9.85 -4.87 -1.00
N THR A 246 10.00 -6.08 -1.52
CA THR A 246 10.80 -7.16 -0.95
C THR A 246 11.78 -7.78 -1.94
N ASP A 247 11.88 -7.23 -3.14
CA ASP A 247 12.71 -7.78 -4.23
C ASP A 247 14.17 -7.99 -3.80
N ILE A 248 14.73 -7.08 -2.97
CA ILE A 248 16.10 -7.15 -2.45
C ILE A 248 16.37 -8.34 -1.51
N PHE A 249 15.32 -8.98 -0.98
CA PHE A 249 15.41 -10.15 -0.10
C PHE A 249 15.21 -11.48 -0.84
N GLN A 250 14.94 -11.42 -2.17
CA GLN A 250 14.66 -12.61 -2.96
C GLN A 250 15.83 -13.60 -2.93
N GLY A 251 15.53 -14.89 -2.67
CA GLY A 251 16.52 -15.95 -2.56
C GLY A 251 17.31 -15.96 -1.23
N GLN A 252 16.98 -15.07 -0.29
CA GLN A 252 17.58 -15.01 1.04
C GLN A 252 16.58 -15.29 2.15
N LEU A 253 15.28 -15.00 1.93
CA LEU A 253 14.20 -15.26 2.87
C LEU A 253 13.14 -16.17 2.22
N ASP A 254 12.44 -16.94 3.05
CA ASP A 254 11.26 -17.67 2.62
C ASP A 254 10.13 -16.71 2.26
N MET A 255 9.60 -16.83 1.04
CA MET A 255 8.55 -15.97 0.52
C MET A 255 7.37 -16.75 -0.05
N ASN A 256 6.22 -16.07 -0.13
CA ASN A 256 5.06 -16.55 -0.86
C ASN A 256 4.47 -15.40 -1.68
N ASN A 257 4.48 -15.51 -3.02
CA ASN A 257 4.03 -14.45 -3.93
C ASN A 257 4.70 -13.07 -3.65
N GLY A 258 6.00 -13.06 -3.34
CA GLY A 258 6.74 -11.86 -2.99
C GLY A 258 6.63 -11.42 -1.52
N TYR A 259 5.67 -11.91 -0.76
CA TYR A 259 5.55 -11.62 0.67
C TYR A 259 6.47 -12.49 1.51
N ILE A 260 7.21 -11.87 2.44
CA ILE A 260 8.08 -12.58 3.38
C ILE A 260 7.22 -13.39 4.35
N LYS A 261 7.55 -14.69 4.49
CA LYS A 261 6.93 -15.55 5.50
C LYS A 261 7.46 -15.22 6.88
N ILE A 262 6.56 -15.09 7.83
CA ILE A 262 6.89 -14.83 9.22
C ILE A 262 6.30 -15.91 10.13
N LYS A 263 6.91 -16.12 11.30
CA LYS A 263 6.34 -16.94 12.36
C LYS A 263 5.14 -16.21 12.99
N ARG A 264 4.15 -16.97 13.41
CA ARG A 264 2.99 -16.47 14.15
C ARG A 264 3.21 -16.65 15.65
N GLY A 265 2.48 -15.88 16.47
CA GLY A 265 2.69 -15.82 17.90
C GLY A 265 2.62 -17.15 18.67
N LEU A 266 1.93 -18.17 18.13
CA LEU A 266 1.87 -19.50 18.72
C LEU A 266 3.11 -20.37 18.42
N GLU A 267 3.92 -19.97 17.45
CA GLU A 267 5.13 -20.67 17.03
C GLU A 267 6.41 -20.06 17.67
N GLY A 268 6.25 -19.17 18.64
CA GLY A 268 7.33 -18.36 19.24
C GLY A 268 7.75 -17.19 18.37
N ASN A 269 8.50 -16.25 18.89
CA ASN A 269 9.07 -15.09 18.20
C ASN A 269 8.23 -14.57 17.01
N ALA A 270 7.02 -14.09 17.30
CA ALA A 270 6.14 -13.51 16.27
C ALA A 270 6.91 -12.50 15.41
N THR A 271 6.62 -12.48 14.12
CA THR A 271 7.31 -11.66 13.10
C THR A 271 8.73 -12.11 12.72
N ALA A 272 9.33 -13.12 13.37
CA ALA A 272 10.60 -13.65 12.92
C ALA A 272 10.49 -14.28 11.52
N THR A 273 11.50 -14.05 10.70
CA THR A 273 11.62 -14.61 9.34
C THR A 273 12.27 -16.00 9.36
N SER A 274 12.71 -16.50 8.20
CA SER A 274 13.47 -17.76 8.06
C SER A 274 14.95 -17.64 8.45
N VAL A 275 15.44 -16.42 8.72
CA VAL A 275 16.84 -16.13 9.09
C VAL A 275 16.89 -15.53 10.49
#